data_ddbad7e98cd042a890b0d4b89582b975
#
_entry.id   ddbad7e98cd042a890b0d4b89582b975
#
_cell.length_a   1.000
_cell.length_b   1.000
_cell.length_c   1.000
_cell.angle_alpha   90.00
_cell.angle_beta   90.00
_cell.angle_gamma   90.00
#
_symmetry.space_group_name_H-M   'P 1'
#
loop_
_entity.id
_entity.type
_entity.pdbx_description
1 polymer ?
#
loop_
_entity_poly.entity_id
_entity_poly.type
_entity_poly.pdbx_seq_one_letter_code
_entity_poly.pdbx_strand_id
1 'polypeptide(L)' 'MAKISVLGAGSWGTALSVLLNNNGHEVRLWSRFQEEVDTLKQTRELTSKLPGVHIPENIDITADVKSCVETAEVIVLAV' A
#
# COMPACT_ATOMS: atom_id res chain seq x y z
N MET A 1 -10.08 -11.91 8.61
CA MET A 1 -9.27 -10.71 8.33
C MET A 1 -7.80 -11.02 8.56
N ALA A 2 -6.97 -10.69 7.59
CA ALA A 2 -5.52 -10.90 7.69
C ALA A 2 -4.79 -9.56 7.70
N LYS A 3 -3.57 -9.57 8.25
CA LYS A 3 -2.66 -8.43 8.15
C LYS A 3 -1.75 -8.68 6.96
N ILE A 4 -1.90 -7.87 5.92
CA ILE A 4 -1.20 -8.06 4.64
C ILE A 4 -0.31 -6.86 4.37
N SER A 5 0.96 -7.13 4.08
CA SER A 5 1.87 -6.09 3.61
C SER A 5 2.12 -6.26 2.12
N VAL A 6 1.87 -5.23 1.34
CA VAL A 6 2.11 -5.20 -0.10
C VAL A 6 3.40 -4.41 -0.33
N LEU A 7 4.42 -5.06 -0.84
CA LEU A 7 5.73 -4.44 -1.07
C LEU A 7 5.86 -4.01 -2.52
N GLY A 8 5.71 -2.73 -2.76
CA GLY A 8 5.78 -2.12 -4.08
C GLY A 8 4.55 -1.27 -4.36
N ALA A 9 4.73 0.05 -4.36
CA ALA A 9 3.62 1.00 -4.50
C ALA A 9 3.42 1.51 -5.93
N GLY A 10 3.72 0.68 -6.93
CA GLY A 10 3.38 0.98 -8.32
C GLY A 10 1.89 0.77 -8.57
N SER A 11 1.47 0.82 -9.84
CA SER A 11 0.06 0.66 -10.22
C SER A 11 -0.52 -0.66 -9.71
N TRP A 12 0.21 -1.74 -9.89
CA TRP A 12 -0.23 -3.08 -9.49
C TRP A 12 -0.37 -3.19 -7.98
N GLY A 13 0.67 -2.78 -7.24
CA GLY A 13 0.65 -2.88 -5.77
C GLY A 13 -0.43 -2.02 -5.16
N THR A 14 -0.63 -0.81 -5.68
CA THR A 14 -1.66 0.11 -5.19
C THR A 14 -3.06 -0.47 -5.45
N ALA A 15 -3.32 -0.96 -6.65
CA ALA A 15 -4.62 -1.54 -7.00
C ALA A 15 -4.91 -2.78 -6.14
N LEU A 16 -3.90 -3.63 -5.94
CA LEU A 16 -4.05 -4.81 -5.10
C LEU A 16 -4.33 -4.45 -3.65
N SER A 17 -3.65 -3.43 -3.13
CA SER A 17 -3.87 -2.96 -1.77
C SER A 17 -5.31 -2.49 -1.55
N VAL A 18 -5.85 -1.74 -2.50
CA VAL A 18 -7.24 -1.28 -2.43
C VAL A 18 -8.20 -2.47 -2.45
N LEU A 19 -7.96 -3.43 -3.34
CA LEU A 19 -8.80 -4.62 -3.45
C LEU A 19 -8.80 -5.42 -2.14
N LEU A 20 -7.63 -5.67 -1.57
CA LEU A 20 -7.51 -6.42 -0.32
C LEU A 20 -8.17 -5.69 0.84
N ASN A 21 -8.01 -4.38 0.90
CA ASN A 21 -8.65 -3.57 1.93
C ASN A 21 -10.17 -3.63 1.82
N ASN A 22 -10.70 -3.59 0.60
CA ASN A 22 -12.14 -3.68 0.37
C ASN A 22 -12.71 -5.04 0.78
N ASN A 23 -11.87 -6.08 0.79
CA ASN A 23 -12.25 -7.41 1.23
C ASN A 23 -12.11 -7.61 2.75
N GLY A 24 -11.87 -6.55 3.50
CA GLY A 24 -11.84 -6.60 4.96
C GLY A 24 -10.48 -6.90 5.57
N HIS A 25 -9.41 -6.90 4.79
CA HIS A 25 -8.07 -7.13 5.32
C HIS A 25 -7.43 -5.83 5.80
N GLU A 26 -6.55 -5.95 6.79
CA GLU A 26 -5.73 -4.83 7.23
C GLU A 26 -4.49 -4.76 6.33
N VAL A 27 -4.37 -3.70 5.56
CA VAL A 27 -3.35 -3.60 4.52
C VAL A 27 -2.33 -2.50 4.82
N ARG A 28 -1.08 -2.83 4.60
CA ARG A 28 0.03 -1.89 4.67
C ARG A 28 0.73 -1.90 3.32
N LEU A 29 0.89 -0.72 2.72
CA LEU A 29 1.52 -0.55 1.41
C LEU A 29 2.91 0.04 1.61
N TRP A 30 3.93 -0.63 1.11
CA TRP A 30 5.32 -0.19 1.25
C TRP A 30 5.86 0.34 -0.06
N SER A 31 6.57 1.47 0.01
CA SER A 31 7.43 1.96 -1.05
C SER A 31 8.82 2.20 -0.48
N ARG A 32 9.85 1.90 -1.25
CA ARG A 32 11.23 2.15 -0.84
C ARG A 32 11.59 3.64 -0.88
N PHE A 33 10.79 4.45 -1.55
CA PHE A 33 11.05 5.88 -1.69
C PHE A 33 10.19 6.69 -0.73
N GLN A 34 10.83 7.39 0.21
CA GLN A 34 10.10 8.21 1.18
C GLN A 34 9.27 9.30 0.50
N GLU A 35 9.78 9.87 -0.59
CA GLU A 35 9.06 10.90 -1.34
C GLU A 35 7.74 10.36 -1.90
N GLU A 36 7.75 9.15 -2.40
CA GLU A 36 6.55 8.50 -2.92
C GLU A 36 5.56 8.23 -1.79
N VAL A 37 6.04 7.77 -0.65
CA VAL A 37 5.20 7.54 0.54
C VAL A 37 4.52 8.84 0.96
N ASP A 38 5.29 9.92 1.05
CA ASP A 38 4.75 11.22 1.46
C ASP A 38 3.67 11.71 0.49
N THR A 39 3.93 11.58 -0.80
CA THR A 39 2.97 11.97 -1.83
C THR A 39 1.69 11.14 -1.74
N LEU A 40 1.81 9.83 -1.61
CA LEU A 40 0.65 8.94 -1.52
C LEU A 40 -0.17 9.18 -0.26
N LYS A 41 0.48 9.46 0.86
CA LYS A 41 -0.22 9.81 2.10
C LYS A 41 -0.99 11.11 1.96
N GLN A 42 -0.42 12.09 1.28
CA GLN A 42 -1.01 13.40 1.12
C GLN A 42 -2.17 13.39 0.13
N THR A 43 -2.00 12.73 -1.02
CA THR A 43 -2.98 12.75 -2.10
C THR A 43 -3.96 11.60 -2.05
N ARG A 44 -3.55 10.47 -1.49
CA ARG A 44 -4.30 9.20 -1.48
C ARG A 44 -4.69 8.75 -2.88
N GLU A 45 -3.89 9.13 -3.86
CA GLU A 45 -4.08 8.73 -5.26
C GLU A 45 -2.74 8.52 -5.93
N LEU A 46 -2.65 7.53 -6.81
CA LEU A 46 -1.51 7.31 -7.67
C LEU A 46 -1.82 7.94 -9.03
N THR A 47 -1.89 9.27 -9.03
CA THR A 47 -2.46 10.05 -10.13
C THR A 47 -1.77 9.86 -11.48
N SER A 48 -0.46 9.59 -11.49
CA SER A 48 0.28 9.42 -12.73
C SER A 48 0.07 8.07 -13.40
N LYS A 49 -0.31 7.04 -12.62
CA LYS A 49 -0.42 5.66 -13.13
C LYS A 49 -1.84 5.12 -13.07
N LEU A 50 -2.60 5.48 -12.04
CA LEU A 50 -3.98 5.03 -11.84
C LEU A 50 -4.86 6.22 -11.48
N PRO A 51 -5.15 7.11 -12.45
CA PRO A 51 -5.99 8.28 -12.16
C PRO A 51 -7.38 7.84 -11.68
N GLY A 52 -7.87 8.48 -10.65
CA GLY A 52 -9.20 8.21 -10.12
C GLY A 52 -9.27 7.07 -9.12
N VAL A 53 -8.18 6.35 -8.88
CA VAL A 53 -8.15 5.31 -7.83
C VAL A 53 -7.80 5.97 -6.51
N HIS A 54 -8.74 5.95 -5.58
CA HIS A 54 -8.53 6.52 -4.24
C HIS A 54 -8.04 5.44 -3.28
N ILE A 55 -6.97 5.75 -2.55
CA ILE A 55 -6.42 4.87 -1.53
C ILE A 55 -7.14 5.15 -0.21
N PRO A 56 -7.91 4.19 0.33
CA PRO A 56 -8.61 4.40 1.60
C PRO A 56 -7.68 4.83 2.74
N GLU A 57 -8.18 5.68 3.61
CA GLU A 57 -7.38 6.24 4.71
C GLU A 57 -6.85 5.20 5.68
N ASN A 58 -7.52 4.05 5.79
CA ASN A 58 -7.09 3.00 6.69
C ASN A 58 -5.98 2.10 6.13
N ILE A 59 -5.59 2.29 4.87
CA ILE A 59 -4.37 1.65 4.36
C ILE A 59 -3.18 2.45 4.86
N ASP A 60 -2.28 1.78 5.57
CA ASP A 60 -1.06 2.40 6.05
C ASP A 60 -0.01 2.39 4.95
N ILE A 61 0.56 3.54 4.64
CA ILE A 61 1.58 3.69 3.59
C ILE A 61 2.89 4.04 4.28
N THR A 62 3.95 3.28 4.01
CA THR A 62 5.21 3.44 4.73
C THR A 62 6.40 3.10 3.86
N ALA A 63 7.56 3.66 4.21
CA ALA A 63 8.85 3.28 3.64
C ALA A 63 9.64 2.35 4.56
N ASP A 64 9.07 1.97 5.70
CA ASP A 64 9.71 1.11 6.68
C ASP A 64 9.39 -0.36 6.39
N VAL A 65 10.28 -1.02 5.64
CA VAL A 65 10.09 -2.42 5.27
C VAL A 65 10.14 -3.34 6.49
N LYS A 66 10.92 -2.99 7.50
CA LYS A 66 11.04 -3.82 8.70
C LYS A 66 9.69 -3.97 9.41
N SER A 67 8.99 -2.87 9.62
CA SER A 67 7.68 -2.94 10.27
C SER A 67 6.67 -3.70 9.41
N CYS A 68 6.76 -3.56 8.08
CA CYS A 68 5.90 -4.31 7.18
C CYS A 68 6.09 -5.82 7.31
N VAL A 69 7.34 -6.27 7.39
CA VAL A 69 7.67 -7.69 7.48
C VAL A 69 7.31 -8.25 8.86
N GLU A 70 7.63 -7.51 9.92
CA GLU A 70 7.45 -8.00 11.28
C GLU A 70 5.99 -8.19 11.67
N THR A 71 5.09 -7.36 11.15
CA THR A 71 3.69 -7.36 11.57
C THR A 71 2.77 -8.11 10.62
N ALA A 72 3.23 -8.44 9.42
CA ALA A 72 2.37 -9.06 8.41
C ALA A 72 2.20 -10.55 8.61
N GLU A 73 0.99 -11.02 8.40
CA GLU A 73 0.70 -12.45 8.28
C GLU A 73 0.96 -12.93 6.86
N VAL A 74 0.75 -12.05 5.88
CA VAL A 74 0.98 -12.32 4.45
C VAL A 74 1.78 -11.17 3.86
N ILE A 75 2.79 -11.49 3.07
CA ILE A 75 3.59 -10.49 2.35
C ILE A 75 3.42 -10.72 0.86
N VAL A 76 3.01 -9.69 0.15
CA VAL A 76 2.84 -9.72 -1.31
C VAL A 76 3.93 -8.88 -1.95
N LEU A 77 4.70 -9.47 -2.85
CA LEU A 77 5.72 -8.76 -3.61
C LEU A 77 5.10 -8.26 -4.91
N ALA A 78 4.95 -6.94 -5.02
CA ALA A 78 4.33 -6.30 -6.19
C ALA A 78 5.34 -5.41 -6.94
N VAL A 79 6.57 -5.88 -7.02
CA VAL A 79 7.66 -5.14 -7.66
C VAL A 79 7.94 -5.64 -9.08
#